data_a63818eecac261bf255bd97c7eb0fde4
#
_entry.id   a63818eecac261bf255bd97c7eb0fde4
#
_cell.length_a   1.000
_cell.length_b   1.000
_cell.length_c   1.000
_cell.angle_alpha   90.00
_cell.angle_beta   90.00
_cell.angle_gamma   90.00
#
_symmetry.space_group_name_H-M   'P 1'
#
loop_
_entity.id
_entity.type
_entity.pdbx_description
1 polymer ?
#
loop_
_entity_poly.entity_id
_entity_poly.type
_entity_poly.pdbx_seq_one_letter_code
_entity_poly.pdbx_strand_id
1 'polypeptide(L)'
;MVMGVAMHELGVLNQVVKTVGRIAEQNSIVSIRHITLQVGTVSGFVPRYLTKLFPVAADSCPALQKTKLRIEMVEGRGLTIKEIGY
;
A
#
# COMPACT_ATOMS: atom_id res chain seq x y z
N MET A 1 1.65 -6.13 22.86
CA MET A 1 0.50 -6.35 21.99
C MET A 1 0.88 -6.08 20.56
N VAL A 2 0.76 -7.10 19.77
CA VAL A 2 1.06 -6.97 18.34
C VAL A 2 0.01 -6.18 17.57
N MET A 3 -1.17 -5.98 18.15
CA MET A 3 -2.22 -5.22 17.51
C MET A 3 -1.82 -3.79 17.15
N GLY A 4 -1.04 -3.13 18.01
CA GLY A 4 -0.60 -1.77 17.75
C GLY A 4 0.25 -1.67 16.50
N VAL A 5 1.13 -2.68 16.26
CA VAL A 5 1.98 -2.72 15.09
C VAL A 5 1.15 -2.95 13.83
N ALA A 6 0.22 -3.92 13.88
CA ALA A 6 -0.64 -4.21 12.75
C ALA A 6 -1.53 -3.02 12.39
N MET A 7 -2.03 -2.29 13.39
CA MET A 7 -2.84 -1.11 13.15
C MET A 7 -2.03 0.02 12.53
N HIS A 8 -0.74 0.10 12.86
CA HIS A 8 0.15 1.08 12.27
C HIS A 8 0.28 0.85 10.76
N GLU A 9 0.53 -0.40 10.35
CA GLU A 9 0.59 -0.75 8.94
C GLU A 9 -0.75 -0.54 8.24
N LEU A 10 -1.84 -0.90 8.88
CA LEU A 10 -3.16 -0.71 8.31
C LEU A 10 -3.45 0.77 8.07
N GLY A 11 -3.05 1.62 9.00
CA GLY A 11 -3.23 3.07 8.88
C GLY A 11 -2.54 3.63 7.64
N VAL A 12 -1.28 3.25 7.41
CA VAL A 12 -0.56 3.74 6.24
C VAL A 12 -1.11 3.13 4.95
N LEU A 13 -1.53 1.87 4.99
CA LEU A 13 -2.14 1.23 3.81
C LEU A 13 -3.44 1.90 3.42
N ASN A 14 -4.24 2.33 4.39
CA ASN A 14 -5.46 3.07 4.11
C ASN A 14 -5.16 4.36 3.37
N GLN A 15 -4.07 5.04 3.71
CA GLN A 15 -3.64 6.24 3.00
C GLN A 15 -3.19 5.92 1.58
N VAL A 16 -2.44 4.83 1.41
CA VAL A 16 -2.00 4.37 0.09
C VAL A 16 -3.20 4.07 -0.80
N VAL A 17 -4.15 3.31 -0.29
CA VAL A 17 -5.36 2.94 -1.03
C VAL A 17 -6.16 4.19 -1.42
N LYS A 18 -6.31 5.12 -0.51
CA LYS A 18 -7.02 6.36 -0.77
C LYS A 18 -6.35 7.17 -1.88
N THR A 19 -5.03 7.28 -1.82
CA THR A 19 -4.26 8.02 -2.82
C THR A 19 -4.35 7.37 -4.19
N VAL A 20 -4.12 6.05 -4.25
CA VAL A 20 -4.13 5.31 -5.51
C VAL A 20 -5.53 5.25 -6.09
N GLY A 21 -6.54 5.08 -5.25
CA GLY A 21 -7.94 5.07 -5.68
C GLY A 21 -8.33 6.40 -6.33
N ARG A 22 -7.87 7.51 -5.76
CA ARG A 22 -8.13 8.84 -6.33
C ARG A 22 -7.44 8.99 -7.68
N ILE A 23 -6.20 8.54 -7.80
CA ILE A 23 -5.47 8.58 -9.08
C ILE A 23 -6.20 7.76 -10.13
N ALA A 24 -6.65 6.56 -9.77
CA ALA A 24 -7.39 5.71 -10.68
C ALA A 24 -8.66 6.38 -11.18
N GLU A 25 -9.41 6.98 -10.26
CA GLU A 25 -10.66 7.67 -10.60
C GLU A 25 -10.40 8.86 -11.53
N GLN A 26 -9.41 9.68 -11.20
CA GLN A 26 -9.08 10.86 -11.98
C GLN A 26 -8.56 10.53 -13.39
N ASN A 27 -8.02 9.35 -13.57
CA ASN A 27 -7.44 8.93 -14.85
C ASN A 27 -8.27 7.85 -15.56
N SER A 28 -9.46 7.58 -15.06
CA SER A 28 -10.36 6.57 -15.62
C SER A 28 -9.72 5.20 -15.71
N ILE A 29 -8.90 4.85 -14.72
CA ILE A 29 -8.24 3.54 -14.63
C ILE A 29 -9.18 2.59 -13.91
N VAL A 30 -9.60 1.54 -14.58
CA VAL A 30 -10.56 0.59 -14.05
C VAL A 30 -9.91 -0.42 -13.09
N SER A 31 -8.69 -0.80 -13.39
CA SER A 31 -7.99 -1.81 -12.59
C SER A 31 -6.50 -1.50 -12.54
N ILE A 32 -5.94 -1.60 -11.34
CA ILE A 32 -4.51 -1.41 -11.12
C ILE A 32 -3.90 -2.77 -10.88
N ARG A 33 -2.85 -3.09 -11.63
CA ARG A 33 -2.22 -4.41 -11.59
C ARG A 33 -1.25 -4.55 -10.44
N HIS A 34 -0.49 -3.53 -10.16
CA HIS A 34 0.43 -3.56 -9.04
C HIS A 34 0.71 -2.18 -8.50
N ILE A 35 1.12 -2.14 -7.24
CA ILE A 35 1.61 -0.94 -6.57
C ILE A 35 2.96 -1.32 -5.99
N THR A 36 3.98 -0.51 -6.24
CA THR A 36 5.29 -0.70 -5.62
C THR A 36 5.49 0.38 -4.55
N LEU A 37 5.72 -0.07 -3.33
CA LEU A 37 6.04 0.82 -2.21
C LEU A 37 7.52 0.72 -1.90
N GLN A 38 8.15 1.86 -1.68
CA GLN A 38 9.49 1.91 -1.11
C GLN A 38 9.33 2.13 0.39
N VAL A 39 9.87 1.21 1.15
CA VAL A 39 9.72 1.20 2.61
C VAL A 39 11.09 1.36 3.25
N GLY A 40 11.24 2.39 4.06
CA GLY A 40 12.52 2.65 4.73
C GLY A 40 12.88 1.57 5.74
N THR A 41 14.15 1.20 5.76
CA THR A 41 14.64 0.16 6.67
C THR A 41 14.47 0.53 8.14
N VAL A 42 14.41 1.82 8.45
CA VAL A 42 14.17 2.29 9.82
C VAL A 42 12.81 2.99 9.97
N SER A 43 11.86 2.67 9.09
CA SER A 43 10.54 3.27 9.14
C SER A 43 9.66 2.71 10.26
N GLY A 44 9.98 1.52 10.74
CA GLY A 44 9.14 0.83 11.70
C GLY A 44 8.03 -0.01 11.07
N PHE A 45 7.80 0.13 9.76
CA PHE A 45 6.82 -0.70 9.07
C PHE A 45 7.40 -2.08 8.80
N VAL A 46 6.61 -3.11 9.04
CA VAL A 46 7.00 -4.49 8.82
C VAL A 46 6.46 -4.94 7.46
N PRO A 47 7.33 -5.23 6.48
CA PRO A 47 6.88 -5.58 5.12
C PRO A 47 5.86 -6.72 5.08
N ARG A 48 6.06 -7.73 5.90
CA ARG A 48 5.15 -8.87 5.96
C ARG A 48 3.74 -8.44 6.37
N TYR A 49 3.63 -7.49 7.29
CA TYR A 49 2.33 -6.99 7.72
C TYR A 49 1.69 -6.13 6.63
N LEU A 50 2.49 -5.35 5.92
CA LEU A 50 1.99 -4.55 4.80
C LEU A 50 1.36 -5.46 3.74
N THR A 51 2.09 -6.52 3.35
CA THR A 51 1.60 -7.46 2.35
C THR A 51 0.34 -8.18 2.82
N LYS A 52 0.34 -8.62 4.08
CA LYS A 52 -0.78 -9.37 4.62
C LYS A 52 -2.04 -8.51 4.77
N LEU A 53 -1.88 -7.26 5.14
CA LEU A 53 -3.02 -6.37 5.41
C LEU A 53 -3.50 -5.60 4.18
N PHE A 54 -2.72 -5.60 3.11
CA PHE A 54 -3.12 -4.87 1.92
C PHE A 54 -4.50 -5.25 1.38
N PRO A 55 -4.85 -6.54 1.26
CA PRO A 55 -6.19 -6.90 0.79
C PRO A 55 -7.30 -6.34 1.66
N VAL A 56 -7.06 -6.23 2.97
CA VAL A 56 -8.05 -5.67 3.89
C VAL A 56 -8.26 -4.18 3.59
N ALA A 57 -7.15 -3.45 3.43
CA ALA A 57 -7.23 -2.02 3.12
C ALA A 57 -7.85 -1.77 1.75
N ALA A 58 -7.57 -2.64 0.79
CA ALA A 58 -8.03 -2.48 -0.59
C ALA A 58 -9.46 -2.96 -0.83
N ASP A 59 -10.07 -3.61 0.16
CA ASP A 59 -11.37 -4.24 0.01
C ASP A 59 -12.46 -3.30 -0.51
N SER A 60 -12.45 -2.06 -0.09
CA SER A 60 -13.46 -1.08 -0.47
C SER A 60 -13.15 -0.34 -1.78
N CYS A 61 -12.02 -0.66 -2.42
CA CYS A 61 -11.61 0.05 -3.63
C CYS A 61 -11.71 -0.86 -4.85
N PRO A 62 -12.72 -0.67 -5.71
CA PRO A 62 -12.93 -1.56 -6.87
C PRO A 62 -11.72 -1.70 -7.79
N ALA A 63 -10.95 -0.64 -7.98
CA ALA A 63 -9.79 -0.66 -8.86
C ALA A 63 -8.63 -1.49 -8.33
N LEU A 64 -8.66 -1.86 -7.04
CA LEU A 64 -7.54 -2.55 -6.39
C LEU A 64 -7.82 -4.02 -6.05
N GLN A 65 -8.90 -4.60 -6.56
CA GLN A 65 -9.31 -5.95 -6.16
C GLN A 65 -8.33 -7.03 -6.59
N LYS A 66 -7.59 -6.81 -7.66
CA LYS A 66 -6.60 -7.77 -8.17
C LYS A 66 -5.18 -7.22 -8.12
N THR A 67 -4.98 -6.16 -7.37
CA THR A 67 -3.70 -5.48 -7.30
C THR A 67 -2.70 -6.28 -6.47
N LYS A 68 -1.48 -6.40 -7.00
CA LYS A 68 -0.37 -6.98 -6.25
C LYS A 68 0.45 -5.88 -5.61
N LEU A 69 0.76 -6.06 -4.34
CA LEU A 69 1.61 -5.13 -3.62
C LEU A 69 3.06 -5.62 -3.73
N ARG A 70 3.93 -4.74 -4.18
CA ARG A 70 5.38 -4.99 -4.26
C ARG A 70 6.06 -4.07 -3.27
N ILE A 71 6.99 -4.61 -2.51
CA ILE A 71 7.71 -3.83 -1.51
C ILE A 71 9.20 -3.84 -1.84
N GLU A 72 9.76 -2.65 -1.88
CA GLU A 72 11.17 -2.44 -2.11
C GLU A 72 11.74 -1.77 -0.87
N MET A 73 12.69 -2.42 -0.21
CA MET A 73 13.31 -1.85 0.97
C MET A 73 14.37 -0.84 0.54
N VAL A 74 14.30 0.33 1.14
CA VAL A 74 15.25 1.40 0.86
C VAL A 74 15.77 1.96 2.18
N GLU A 75 16.88 2.66 2.11
CA GLU A 75 17.44 3.32 3.27
C GLU A 75 16.54 4.48 3.68
N GLY A 76 16.32 4.65 4.98
CA GLY A 76 15.56 5.77 5.49
C GLY A 76 14.38 5.41 6.36
N ARG A 77 13.53 6.40 6.61
CA ARG A 77 12.42 6.31 7.58
C ARG A 77 11.04 6.35 6.96
N GLY A 78 10.95 6.65 5.68
CA GLY A 78 9.67 6.90 5.04
C GLY A 78 9.06 5.69 4.39
N LEU A 79 7.86 5.92 3.87
CA LEU A 79 7.18 4.99 2.98
C LEU A 79 6.63 5.81 1.82
N THR A 80 6.94 5.40 0.62
CA THR A 80 6.57 6.14 -0.58
C THR A 80 5.97 5.21 -1.62
N ILE A 81 5.02 5.70 -2.37
CA ILE A 81 4.51 4.98 -3.54
C ILE A 81 5.49 5.28 -4.68
N LYS A 82 6.25 4.28 -5.08
CA LYS A 82 7.21 4.43 -6.16
C LYS A 82 6.54 4.37 -7.53
N GLU A 83 5.60 3.44 -7.67
CA GLU A 83 5.08 3.12 -8.98
C GLU A 83 3.71 2.46 -8.88
N ILE A 84 2.87 2.77 -9.86
CA ILE A 84 1.55 2.16 -10.01
C ILE A 84 1.51 1.60 -11.43
N GLY A 85 1.25 0.29 -11.55
CA GLY A 85 1.15 -0.37 -12.84
C GLY A 85 -0.30 -0.69 -13.20
N TYR A 86 -0.68 -0.36 -14.42
CA TYR A 86 -2.05 -0.64 -14.90
C TYR A 86 -2.13 -0.98 -16.41
#